data_ac440f7acb79cb17c5d3916ce0e3c79b
#
_entry.id   ac440f7acb79cb17c5d3916ce0e3c79b
#
_cell.length_a   1.000
_cell.length_b   1.000
_cell.length_c   1.000
_cell.angle_alpha   90.00
_cell.angle_beta   90.00
_cell.angle_gamma   90.00
#
_symmetry.space_group_name_H-M   'P 1'
#
loop_
_entity.id
_entity.type
_entity.pdbx_description
1 polymer ?
#
loop_
_entity_poly.entity_id
_entity_poly.type
_entity_poly.pdbx_seq_one_letter_code
_entity_poly.pdbx_strand_id
1 'polypeptide(L)'
;MTDIPLSKIKPVYPSTSPPAPETVTVQKTIDTLSLQRHIEGGYFVETDRDPLLIPNPFLSCKPYRHQPGHATAQDGSDNSTRSASTSIFYFLTPAVPLGVFHRNRGRTVHTLHRGRGRYVIIHADEAEEGAKARIESFVVGQNIAAGERLQWIVEGGKFKSSYLLPDAGQEAGGSEGLLISETVVPGFEYSDNDFMLPETLDELLTPEQAKELSWMVKKADGQ
;
A
#
# COMPACT_ATOMS: atom_id res chain seq x y z
N MET A 1 -15.32 8.45 -3.49
CA MET A 1 -16.38 7.40 -3.48
C MET A 1 -15.83 6.12 -4.08
N THR A 2 -16.40 4.97 -3.73
CA THR A 2 -16.06 3.70 -4.37
C THR A 2 -16.70 3.63 -5.77
N ASP A 3 -15.95 3.13 -6.75
CA ASP A 3 -16.41 2.92 -8.13
C ASP A 3 -17.31 1.68 -8.27
N ILE A 4 -17.23 0.75 -7.29
CA ILE A 4 -18.07 -0.44 -7.18
C ILE A 4 -18.55 -0.62 -5.73
N PRO A 5 -19.63 -1.37 -5.46
CA PRO A 5 -20.03 -1.75 -4.10
C PRO A 5 -18.92 -2.47 -3.35
N LEU A 6 -18.76 -2.21 -2.05
CA LEU A 6 -17.73 -2.85 -1.21
C LEU A 6 -17.81 -4.38 -1.23
N SER A 7 -19.02 -4.93 -1.32
CA SER A 7 -19.24 -6.37 -1.45
C SER A 7 -18.63 -6.99 -2.71
N LYS A 8 -18.24 -6.18 -3.70
CA LYS A 8 -17.52 -6.60 -4.91
C LYS A 8 -16.00 -6.42 -4.79
N ILE A 9 -15.51 -5.78 -3.73
CA ILE A 9 -14.07 -5.67 -3.43
C ILE A 9 -13.64 -6.98 -2.77
N LYS A 10 -13.15 -7.93 -3.59
CA LYS A 10 -12.79 -9.28 -3.17
C LYS A 10 -11.44 -9.67 -3.75
N PRO A 11 -10.67 -10.53 -3.06
CA PRO A 11 -9.44 -11.06 -3.62
C PRO A 11 -9.74 -11.84 -4.90
N VAL A 12 -8.96 -11.59 -5.95
CA VAL A 12 -9.04 -12.33 -7.22
C VAL A 12 -8.05 -13.48 -7.24
N TYR A 13 -6.88 -13.25 -6.66
CA TYR A 13 -5.84 -14.27 -6.50
C TYR A 13 -5.83 -14.77 -5.06
N PRO A 14 -5.72 -16.10 -4.83
CA PRO A 14 -5.64 -16.65 -3.50
C PRO A 14 -4.28 -16.32 -2.87
N SER A 15 -4.29 -15.83 -1.62
CA SER A 15 -3.07 -15.76 -0.82
C SER A 15 -2.85 -17.12 -0.15
N THR A 16 -1.72 -17.76 -0.43
CA THR A 16 -1.30 -19.02 0.20
C THR A 16 -0.16 -18.79 1.19
N SER A 17 -0.04 -19.63 2.19
CA SER A 17 1.09 -19.62 3.12
C SER A 17 1.72 -21.03 3.18
N PRO A 18 2.98 -21.21 2.72
CA PRO A 18 3.82 -20.22 2.05
C PRO A 18 3.24 -19.79 0.67
N PRO A 19 3.68 -18.63 0.16
CA PRO A 19 3.29 -18.21 -1.21
C PRO A 19 3.70 -19.24 -2.26
N ALA A 20 2.88 -19.39 -3.30
CA ALA A 20 3.22 -20.22 -4.45
C ALA A 20 4.51 -19.71 -5.12
N PRO A 21 5.25 -20.58 -5.84
CA PRO A 21 6.38 -20.12 -6.66
C PRO A 21 5.92 -19.10 -7.71
N GLU A 22 6.75 -18.11 -7.97
CA GLU A 22 6.51 -17.15 -9.04
C GLU A 22 6.67 -17.78 -10.42
N THR A 23 5.98 -17.24 -11.42
CA THR A 23 6.22 -17.62 -12.81
C THR A 23 7.61 -17.16 -13.26
N VAL A 24 8.16 -17.79 -14.31
CA VAL A 24 9.47 -17.42 -14.85
C VAL A 24 9.57 -15.94 -15.23
N THR A 25 8.50 -15.39 -15.83
CA THR A 25 8.46 -13.98 -16.24
C THR A 25 8.45 -13.04 -15.01
N VAL A 26 7.65 -13.37 -14.02
CA VAL A 26 7.58 -12.60 -12.77
C VAL A 26 8.91 -12.66 -12.02
N GLN A 27 9.50 -13.88 -11.88
CA GLN A 27 10.80 -14.05 -11.23
C GLN A 27 11.88 -13.25 -11.93
N LYS A 28 11.93 -13.27 -13.28
CA LYS A 28 12.87 -12.46 -14.05
C LYS A 28 12.73 -10.96 -13.76
N THR A 29 11.52 -10.45 -13.55
CA THR A 29 11.29 -9.05 -13.16
C THR A 29 11.88 -8.76 -11.78
N ILE A 30 11.59 -9.65 -10.80
CA ILE A 30 12.11 -9.54 -9.44
C ILE A 30 13.63 -9.49 -9.45
N ASP A 31 14.27 -10.41 -10.16
CA ASP A 31 15.73 -10.51 -10.25
C ASP A 31 16.35 -9.29 -10.95
N THR A 32 15.75 -8.86 -12.09
CA THR A 32 16.28 -7.74 -12.89
C THR A 32 16.22 -6.42 -12.14
N LEU A 33 15.16 -6.19 -11.38
CA LEU A 33 15.00 -4.97 -10.58
C LEU A 33 15.54 -5.12 -9.15
N SER A 34 16.11 -6.29 -8.80
CA SER A 34 16.60 -6.59 -7.44
C SER A 34 15.55 -6.37 -6.34
N LEU A 35 14.31 -6.75 -6.64
CA LEU A 35 13.19 -6.56 -5.72
C LEU A 35 13.28 -7.52 -4.52
N GLN A 36 12.97 -7.03 -3.34
CA GLN A 36 12.92 -7.78 -2.08
C GLN A 36 11.50 -7.86 -1.56
N ARG A 37 11.20 -8.86 -0.73
CA ARG A 37 9.89 -8.99 -0.06
C ARG A 37 9.61 -7.77 0.79
N HIS A 38 8.41 -7.21 0.65
CA HIS A 38 7.95 -6.09 1.47
C HIS A 38 7.09 -6.56 2.65
N ILE A 39 7.20 -5.84 3.75
CA ILE A 39 6.43 -6.13 4.98
C ILE A 39 4.93 -5.86 4.84
N GLU A 40 4.54 -5.04 3.87
CA GLU A 40 3.16 -4.74 3.50
C GLU A 40 2.56 -5.77 2.53
N GLY A 41 3.37 -6.72 2.07
CA GLY A 41 3.06 -7.63 0.97
C GLY A 41 3.72 -7.19 -0.33
N GLY A 42 3.77 -8.08 -1.32
CA GLY A 42 4.47 -7.82 -2.58
C GLY A 42 5.98 -7.76 -2.43
N TYR A 43 6.62 -7.04 -3.37
CA TYR A 43 8.06 -6.83 -3.45
C TYR A 43 8.36 -5.37 -3.65
N PHE A 44 9.56 -4.91 -3.24
CA PHE A 44 10.00 -3.53 -3.41
C PHE A 44 11.51 -3.42 -3.54
N VAL A 45 11.96 -2.26 -4.00
CA VAL A 45 13.34 -1.78 -3.89
C VAL A 45 13.35 -0.27 -3.81
N GLU A 46 14.16 0.31 -2.90
CA GLU A 46 14.39 1.76 -2.90
C GLU A 46 15.31 2.10 -4.09
N THR A 47 14.82 2.99 -4.95
CA THR A 47 15.51 3.41 -6.18
C THR A 47 16.18 4.75 -6.04
N ASP A 48 15.68 5.58 -5.12
CA ASP A 48 16.22 6.90 -4.86
C ASP A 48 15.92 7.36 -3.42
N ARG A 49 16.88 8.06 -2.86
CA ARG A 49 16.75 8.82 -1.62
C ARG A 49 17.44 10.17 -1.81
N ASP A 50 16.66 11.24 -1.88
CA ASP A 50 17.19 12.58 -2.11
C ASP A 50 18.20 12.95 -0.99
N PRO A 51 19.43 13.34 -1.32
CA PRO A 51 20.42 13.77 -0.34
C PRO A 51 20.06 15.10 0.34
N LEU A 52 19.12 15.87 -0.23
CA LEU A 52 18.64 17.10 0.39
C LEU A 52 17.84 16.76 1.66
N LEU A 53 18.34 17.23 2.79
CA LEU A 53 17.64 17.09 4.07
C LEU A 53 16.82 18.34 4.36
N ILE A 54 15.57 18.13 4.76
CA ILE A 54 14.66 19.18 5.22
C ILE A 54 14.30 18.96 6.67
N PRO A 55 13.90 20.02 7.43
CA PRO A 55 13.38 19.84 8.77
C PRO A 55 12.22 18.85 8.79
N ASN A 56 12.22 17.93 9.76
CA ASN A 56 11.13 16.94 9.89
C ASN A 56 9.81 17.64 10.28
N PRO A 57 8.80 17.68 9.41
CA PRO A 57 7.53 18.35 9.71
C PRO A 57 6.64 17.54 10.67
N PHE A 58 7.04 16.32 11.03
CA PHE A 58 6.23 15.40 11.82
C PHE A 58 6.65 15.32 13.31
N LEU A 59 7.61 16.13 13.75
CA LEU A 59 8.13 16.11 15.12
C LEU A 59 7.05 16.32 16.19
N SER A 60 6.05 17.15 15.91
CA SER A 60 4.93 17.43 16.82
C SER A 60 3.77 16.43 16.70
N CYS A 61 3.83 15.51 15.74
CA CYS A 61 2.76 14.54 15.55
C CYS A 61 2.82 13.46 16.64
N LYS A 62 1.65 13.04 17.12
CA LYS A 62 1.57 11.87 18.02
C LYS A 62 2.17 10.65 17.30
N PRO A 63 2.99 9.83 18.01
CA PRO A 63 3.48 8.58 17.42
C PRO A 63 2.34 7.72 16.89
N TYR A 64 2.57 7.04 15.78
CA TYR A 64 1.69 5.97 15.34
C TYR A 64 1.78 4.79 16.31
N ARG A 65 0.74 3.96 16.37
CA ARG A 65 0.74 2.73 17.17
C ARG A 65 1.75 1.78 16.54
N HIS A 66 2.84 1.48 17.28
CA HIS A 66 3.86 0.57 16.81
C HIS A 66 3.31 -0.84 16.69
N GLN A 67 3.60 -1.45 15.55
CA GLN A 67 3.40 -2.89 15.37
C GLN A 67 4.63 -3.65 15.85
N PRO A 68 4.48 -4.81 16.51
CA PRO A 68 5.60 -5.68 16.82
C PRO A 68 6.38 -6.03 15.54
N GLY A 69 7.68 -5.83 15.54
CA GLY A 69 8.55 -6.11 14.39
C GLY A 69 8.97 -4.90 13.55
N HIS A 70 8.38 -3.72 13.75
CA HIS A 70 9.01 -2.48 13.29
C HIS A 70 10.12 -2.10 14.25
N ALA A 71 11.36 -2.13 13.78
CA ALA A 71 12.46 -1.50 14.48
C ALA A 71 12.08 -0.04 14.74
N THR A 72 11.81 0.31 15.98
CA THR A 72 11.98 1.68 16.43
C THR A 72 13.36 2.10 15.95
N ALA A 73 13.52 3.34 15.50
CA ALA A 73 14.82 3.88 15.14
C ALA A 73 15.83 3.55 16.26
N GLN A 74 16.52 2.41 16.12
CA GLN A 74 17.42 1.86 17.16
C GLN A 74 18.84 2.34 16.98
N ASP A 75 19.08 3.21 15.99
CA ASP A 75 20.45 3.64 15.66
C ASP A 75 20.81 5.03 16.18
N GLY A 76 19.96 5.66 17.00
CA GLY A 76 20.25 7.01 17.49
C GLY A 76 20.28 8.07 16.38
N SER A 77 19.69 7.77 15.22
CA SER A 77 19.59 8.73 14.14
C SER A 77 18.77 9.92 14.57
N ASP A 78 19.26 11.09 14.24
CA ASP A 78 18.62 12.36 14.54
C ASP A 78 17.28 12.45 13.78
N ASN A 79 16.16 12.31 14.50
CA ASN A 79 14.82 12.40 13.92
C ASN A 79 14.43 13.84 13.51
N SER A 80 15.37 14.81 13.59
CA SER A 80 15.11 16.23 13.30
C SER A 80 14.91 16.52 11.82
N THR A 81 15.37 15.63 10.94
CA THR A 81 15.34 15.82 9.49
C THR A 81 14.69 14.64 8.75
N ARG A 82 14.32 14.90 7.49
CA ARG A 82 13.90 13.90 6.49
C ARG A 82 14.60 14.21 5.17
N SER A 83 14.87 13.17 4.36
CA SER A 83 15.16 13.39 2.94
C SER A 83 14.00 14.14 2.28
N ALA A 84 14.28 15.00 1.31
CA ALA A 84 13.22 15.75 0.61
C ALA A 84 12.24 14.79 -0.07
N SER A 85 12.72 13.66 -0.59
CA SER A 85 11.89 12.57 -1.11
C SER A 85 12.60 11.23 -1.04
N THR A 86 11.83 10.14 -1.16
CA THR A 86 12.33 8.79 -1.47
C THR A 86 11.44 8.17 -2.53
N SER A 87 12.03 7.31 -3.37
CA SER A 87 11.28 6.58 -4.39
C SER A 87 11.58 5.10 -4.31
N ILE A 88 10.53 4.29 -4.54
CA ILE A 88 10.64 2.83 -4.63
C ILE A 88 10.00 2.33 -5.92
N PHE A 89 10.42 1.16 -6.40
CA PHE A 89 9.52 0.28 -7.14
C PHE A 89 8.76 -0.61 -6.16
N TYR A 90 7.47 -0.82 -6.44
CA TYR A 90 6.62 -1.74 -5.71
C TYR A 90 5.91 -2.68 -6.69
N PHE A 91 5.85 -3.97 -6.34
CA PHE A 91 5.39 -5.01 -7.26
C PHE A 91 4.51 -6.03 -6.56
N LEU A 92 3.24 -6.12 -6.99
CA LEU A 92 2.33 -7.20 -6.62
C LEU A 92 2.33 -8.27 -7.69
N THR A 93 2.29 -9.54 -7.29
CA THR A 93 2.34 -10.71 -8.17
C THR A 93 1.16 -11.65 -7.90
N PRO A 94 0.85 -12.60 -8.80
CA PRO A 94 -0.18 -13.61 -8.51
C PRO A 94 0.10 -14.43 -7.24
N ALA A 95 1.36 -14.67 -6.89
CA ALA A 95 1.74 -15.36 -5.65
C ALA A 95 1.65 -14.47 -4.41
N VAL A 96 1.80 -13.16 -4.57
CA VAL A 96 1.72 -12.17 -3.49
C VAL A 96 0.85 -10.99 -3.94
N PRO A 97 -0.48 -11.22 -4.03
CA PRO A 97 -1.38 -10.32 -4.73
C PRO A 97 -1.89 -9.13 -3.91
N LEU A 98 -1.52 -9.02 -2.64
CA LEU A 98 -2.07 -8.05 -1.70
C LEU A 98 -0.98 -7.21 -1.05
N GLY A 99 -1.14 -5.88 -1.10
CA GLY A 99 -0.52 -4.91 -0.20
C GLY A 99 -1.53 -4.51 0.88
N VAL A 100 -1.27 -4.90 2.14
CA VAL A 100 -2.20 -4.69 3.25
C VAL A 100 -2.39 -3.21 3.59
N PHE A 101 -3.48 -2.87 4.30
CA PHE A 101 -3.72 -1.50 4.74
C PHE A 101 -2.59 -0.97 5.61
N HIS A 102 -2.03 0.13 5.16
CA HIS A 102 -1.01 0.92 5.86
C HIS A 102 -1.20 2.41 5.55
N ARG A 103 -0.57 3.28 6.31
CA ARG A 103 -0.54 4.73 6.05
C ARG A 103 0.86 5.29 6.27
N ASN A 104 1.20 6.32 5.51
CA ASN A 104 2.38 7.14 5.70
C ASN A 104 1.99 8.52 6.25
N ARG A 105 2.90 9.21 6.94
CA ARG A 105 2.74 10.63 7.26
C ARG A 105 2.94 11.50 6.03
N GLY A 106 3.91 11.14 5.20
CA GLY A 106 4.21 11.84 3.97
C GLY A 106 3.18 11.56 2.86
N ARG A 107 3.05 12.52 1.96
CA ARG A 107 2.30 12.39 0.71
C ARG A 107 3.00 11.40 -0.21
N THR A 108 2.26 10.48 -0.82
CA THR A 108 2.80 9.50 -1.76
C THR A 108 2.22 9.72 -3.16
N VAL A 109 3.09 9.93 -4.13
CA VAL A 109 2.76 9.95 -5.56
C VAL A 109 3.05 8.57 -6.14
N HIS A 110 2.04 7.97 -6.75
CA HIS A 110 2.14 6.64 -7.36
C HIS A 110 2.05 6.76 -8.87
N THR A 111 2.84 5.98 -9.58
CA THR A 111 2.81 5.93 -11.06
C THR A 111 2.84 4.47 -11.51
N LEU A 112 1.91 4.13 -12.40
CA LEU A 112 1.79 2.81 -13.00
C LEU A 112 2.85 2.62 -14.09
N HIS A 113 3.56 1.49 -14.06
CA HIS A 113 4.45 1.06 -15.13
C HIS A 113 3.83 -0.06 -15.96
N ARG A 114 3.22 -1.07 -15.32
CA ARG A 114 2.51 -2.15 -16.01
C ARG A 114 1.54 -2.88 -15.10
N GLY A 115 0.69 -3.69 -15.71
CA GLY A 115 -0.29 -4.53 -15.01
C GLY A 115 -1.53 -3.77 -14.59
N ARG A 116 -2.32 -4.40 -13.75
CA ARG A 116 -3.62 -3.89 -13.32
C ARG A 116 -3.90 -4.25 -11.87
N GLY A 117 -4.42 -3.30 -11.11
CA GLY A 117 -4.77 -3.53 -9.70
C GLY A 117 -5.90 -2.62 -9.23
N ARG A 118 -6.35 -2.85 -8.01
CA ARG A 118 -7.32 -1.99 -7.35
C ARG A 118 -6.70 -1.37 -6.10
N TYR A 119 -6.89 -0.08 -5.94
CA TYR A 119 -6.63 0.66 -4.72
C TYR A 119 -7.89 0.84 -3.91
N VAL A 120 -7.75 0.74 -2.59
CA VAL A 120 -8.78 1.07 -1.60
C VAL A 120 -8.15 2.03 -0.61
N ILE A 121 -8.78 3.19 -0.41
CA ILE A 121 -8.31 4.24 0.48
C ILE A 121 -9.39 4.52 1.53
N ILE A 122 -8.98 4.51 2.80
CA ILE A 122 -9.82 4.94 3.94
C ILE A 122 -9.29 6.29 4.42
N HIS A 123 -10.11 7.32 4.32
CA HIS A 123 -9.78 8.70 4.63
C HIS A 123 -9.87 8.96 6.14
N ALA A 124 -8.96 8.34 6.90
CA ALA A 124 -8.95 8.43 8.37
C ALA A 124 -8.58 9.83 8.88
N ASP A 125 -7.85 10.61 8.07
CA ASP A 125 -7.48 12.00 8.34
C ASP A 125 -8.65 12.99 8.22
N GLU A 126 -9.71 12.60 7.51
CA GLU A 126 -10.92 13.40 7.28
C GLU A 126 -12.05 13.01 8.26
N ALA A 127 -11.88 11.93 9.04
CA ALA A 127 -12.92 11.46 9.94
C ALA A 127 -12.98 12.34 11.21
N GLU A 128 -14.14 12.91 11.48
CA GLU A 128 -14.45 13.56 12.77
C GLU A 128 -14.53 12.52 13.88
N GLU A 129 -14.32 12.95 15.12
CA GLU A 129 -14.41 12.06 16.28
C GLU A 129 -15.81 11.39 16.37
N GLY A 130 -15.81 10.06 16.37
CA GLY A 130 -17.04 9.25 16.39
C GLY A 130 -17.73 9.08 15.04
N ALA A 131 -17.30 9.76 13.98
CA ALA A 131 -17.81 9.57 12.63
C ALA A 131 -17.05 8.44 11.89
N LYS A 132 -17.73 7.84 10.91
CA LYS A 132 -17.12 6.81 10.07
C LYS A 132 -16.38 7.43 8.90
N ALA A 133 -15.20 6.89 8.62
CA ALA A 133 -14.32 7.38 7.57
C ALA A 133 -14.91 7.10 6.17
N ARG A 134 -14.69 8.02 5.26
CA ARG A 134 -15.01 7.86 3.85
C ARG A 134 -14.09 6.81 3.22
N ILE A 135 -14.66 5.97 2.36
CA ILE A 135 -13.90 5.00 1.58
C ILE A 135 -13.90 5.44 0.11
N GLU A 136 -12.74 5.32 -0.53
CA GLU A 136 -12.56 5.48 -1.96
C GLU A 136 -11.97 4.19 -2.54
N SER A 137 -12.42 3.78 -3.73
CA SER A 137 -11.73 2.75 -4.49
C SER A 137 -11.72 3.08 -5.97
N PHE A 138 -10.70 2.60 -6.68
CA PHE A 138 -10.53 2.77 -8.11
C PHE A 138 -9.57 1.71 -8.67
N VAL A 139 -9.63 1.52 -9.96
CA VAL A 139 -8.71 0.66 -10.70
C VAL A 139 -7.51 1.48 -11.18
N VAL A 140 -6.32 0.92 -11.05
CA VAL A 140 -5.09 1.38 -11.71
C VAL A 140 -4.78 0.41 -12.84
N GLY A 141 -4.54 0.94 -14.03
CA GLY A 141 -4.38 0.14 -15.23
C GLY A 141 -4.22 1.01 -16.48
N GLN A 142 -4.03 0.38 -17.62
CA GLN A 142 -3.75 1.06 -18.88
C GLN A 142 -5.02 1.50 -19.64
N ASN A 143 -6.21 1.05 -19.22
CA ASN A 143 -7.47 1.38 -19.90
C ASN A 143 -8.03 2.72 -19.39
N ILE A 144 -7.38 3.83 -19.78
CA ILE A 144 -7.80 5.18 -19.38
C ILE A 144 -9.21 5.53 -19.88
N ALA A 145 -9.65 4.95 -20.99
CA ALA A 145 -11.01 5.17 -21.52
C ALA A 145 -12.08 4.58 -20.61
N ALA A 146 -11.75 3.53 -19.83
CA ALA A 146 -12.61 2.97 -18.79
C ALA A 146 -12.44 3.63 -17.42
N GLY A 147 -11.65 4.73 -17.33
CA GLY A 147 -11.40 5.46 -16.09
C GLY A 147 -10.30 4.86 -15.20
N GLU A 148 -9.49 3.92 -15.72
CA GLU A 148 -8.33 3.41 -14.99
C GLU A 148 -7.27 4.50 -14.85
N ARG A 149 -6.61 4.56 -13.69
CA ARG A 149 -5.64 5.61 -13.39
C ARG A 149 -4.21 5.15 -13.68
N LEU A 150 -3.43 6.02 -14.35
CA LEU A 150 -1.98 5.83 -14.56
C LEU A 150 -1.16 6.45 -13.44
N GLN A 151 -1.70 7.49 -12.78
CA GLN A 151 -1.08 8.18 -11.67
C GLN A 151 -2.15 8.54 -10.64
N TRP A 152 -1.81 8.42 -9.37
CA TRP A 152 -2.69 8.85 -8.26
C TRP A 152 -1.85 9.28 -7.07
N ILE A 153 -2.47 10.08 -6.22
CA ILE A 153 -1.82 10.63 -5.03
C ILE A 153 -2.62 10.18 -3.81
N VAL A 154 -1.90 9.75 -2.78
CA VAL A 154 -2.45 9.48 -1.46
C VAL A 154 -1.79 10.44 -0.48
N GLU A 155 -2.58 11.35 0.07
CA GLU A 155 -2.11 12.28 1.09
C GLU A 155 -1.80 11.57 2.40
N GLY A 156 -0.93 12.17 3.22
CA GLY A 156 -0.54 11.61 4.50
C GLY A 156 -1.72 11.40 5.45
N GLY A 157 -1.64 10.36 6.29
CA GLY A 157 -2.69 10.01 7.26
C GLY A 157 -3.81 9.11 6.74
N LYS A 158 -3.96 8.97 5.41
CA LYS A 158 -4.93 8.06 4.79
C LYS A 158 -4.40 6.63 4.79
N PHE A 159 -5.23 5.66 5.18
CA PHE A 159 -4.89 4.25 4.97
C PHE A 159 -5.12 3.87 3.51
N LYS A 160 -4.12 3.23 2.91
CA LYS A 160 -4.18 2.67 1.56
C LYS A 160 -3.91 1.18 1.58
N SER A 161 -4.57 0.45 0.70
CA SER A 161 -4.30 -0.95 0.39
C SER A 161 -4.48 -1.16 -1.10
N SER A 162 -3.80 -2.13 -1.67
CA SER A 162 -3.91 -2.47 -3.08
C SER A 162 -3.90 -3.97 -3.30
N TYR A 163 -4.58 -4.42 -4.34
CA TYR A 163 -4.53 -5.83 -4.73
C TYR A 163 -4.53 -6.01 -6.24
N LEU A 164 -3.92 -7.13 -6.66
CA LEU A 164 -3.75 -7.48 -8.05
C LEU A 164 -5.09 -7.82 -8.70
N LEU A 165 -5.29 -7.34 -9.92
CA LEU A 165 -6.37 -7.71 -10.82
C LEU A 165 -5.81 -8.43 -12.06
N PRO A 166 -6.61 -9.23 -12.77
CA PRO A 166 -6.25 -9.75 -14.08
C PRO A 166 -5.95 -8.61 -15.06
N ASP A 167 -5.01 -8.82 -15.97
CA ASP A 167 -4.74 -7.86 -17.03
C ASP A 167 -5.95 -7.74 -17.97
N ALA A 168 -6.11 -6.58 -18.62
CA ALA A 168 -7.26 -6.31 -19.45
C ALA A 168 -7.40 -7.36 -20.56
N GLY A 169 -8.59 -7.95 -20.68
CA GLY A 169 -8.89 -8.98 -21.66
C GLY A 169 -8.43 -10.40 -21.32
N GLN A 170 -7.86 -10.62 -20.12
CA GLN A 170 -7.50 -11.94 -19.64
C GLN A 170 -8.51 -12.45 -18.59
N GLU A 171 -8.74 -13.76 -18.57
CA GLU A 171 -9.54 -14.42 -17.53
C GLU A 171 -8.80 -14.41 -16.17
N ALA A 172 -9.52 -14.75 -15.09
CA ALA A 172 -8.94 -14.86 -13.77
C ALA A 172 -7.72 -15.80 -13.78
N GLY A 173 -6.53 -15.26 -13.42
CA GLY A 173 -5.24 -15.95 -13.45
C GLY A 173 -4.24 -15.39 -14.46
N GLY A 174 -4.65 -14.56 -15.43
CA GLY A 174 -3.77 -13.93 -16.39
C GLY A 174 -3.25 -12.58 -15.92
N SER A 175 -2.15 -12.57 -15.15
CA SER A 175 -1.40 -11.33 -14.85
C SER A 175 0.08 -11.63 -14.65
N GLU A 176 0.91 -10.77 -15.21
CA GLU A 176 2.36 -10.74 -14.97
C GLU A 176 2.76 -9.80 -13.81
N GLY A 177 1.77 -9.37 -13.03
CA GLY A 177 1.94 -8.53 -11.85
C GLY A 177 1.73 -7.04 -12.11
N LEU A 178 1.43 -6.32 -11.02
CA LEU A 178 1.26 -4.88 -10.98
C LEU A 178 2.57 -4.23 -10.54
N LEU A 179 3.27 -3.56 -11.46
CA LEU A 179 4.48 -2.79 -11.17
C LEU A 179 4.16 -1.30 -11.17
N ILE A 180 4.48 -0.65 -10.04
CA ILE A 180 4.32 0.80 -9.84
C ILE A 180 5.62 1.39 -9.28
N SER A 181 5.74 2.71 -9.34
CA SER A 181 6.64 3.46 -8.46
C SER A 181 5.85 4.30 -7.47
N GLU A 182 6.43 4.48 -6.30
CA GLU A 182 5.92 5.33 -5.23
C GLU A 182 6.99 6.34 -4.83
N THR A 183 6.67 7.63 -4.88
CA THR A 183 7.54 8.69 -4.37
C THR A 183 6.89 9.33 -3.17
N VAL A 184 7.56 9.25 -2.02
CA VAL A 184 7.09 9.80 -0.73
C VAL A 184 7.75 11.15 -0.47
N VAL A 185 6.95 12.14 -0.09
CA VAL A 185 7.40 13.52 0.17
C VAL A 185 6.78 14.02 1.48
N PRO A 186 7.58 14.38 2.49
CA PRO A 186 9.00 14.10 2.67
C PRO A 186 9.32 12.62 2.61
N GLY A 187 10.62 12.31 2.41
CA GLY A 187 11.10 10.93 2.24
C GLY A 187 10.66 10.01 3.37
N PHE A 188 10.44 8.76 3.00
CA PHE A 188 9.93 7.71 3.88
C PHE A 188 10.92 7.37 5.00
N GLU A 189 10.37 7.20 6.21
CA GLU A 189 10.99 6.53 7.34
C GLU A 189 9.99 5.57 8.00
N TYR A 190 10.47 4.45 8.51
CA TYR A 190 9.60 3.46 9.16
C TYR A 190 8.83 4.03 10.37
N SER A 191 9.37 5.04 11.05
CA SER A 191 8.70 5.78 12.13
C SER A 191 7.48 6.57 11.65
N ASP A 192 7.37 6.84 10.35
CA ASP A 192 6.28 7.57 9.72
C ASP A 192 5.25 6.64 9.05
N ASN A 193 5.44 5.33 9.17
CA ASN A 193 4.54 4.28 8.64
C ASN A 193 3.74 3.64 9.76
N ASP A 194 2.52 3.23 9.47
CA ASP A 194 1.61 2.57 10.40
C ASP A 194 0.74 1.54 9.67
N PHE A 195 0.61 0.34 10.23
CA PHE A 195 -0.31 -0.67 9.71
C PHE A 195 -1.70 -0.47 10.32
N MET A 196 -2.73 -0.80 9.56
CA MET A 196 -4.09 -0.87 10.10
C MET A 196 -4.23 -2.13 10.96
N LEU A 197 -4.67 -1.92 12.20
CA LEU A 197 -5.08 -3.00 13.11
C LEU A 197 -6.57 -3.30 12.90
N PRO A 198 -7.04 -4.53 13.22
CA PRO A 198 -8.46 -4.85 13.19
C PRO A 198 -9.31 -3.87 13.99
N GLU A 199 -8.85 -3.48 15.19
CA GLU A 199 -9.53 -2.52 16.06
C GLU A 199 -9.66 -1.14 15.40
N THR A 200 -8.61 -0.68 14.71
CA THR A 200 -8.62 0.58 13.97
C THR A 200 -9.61 0.53 12.78
N LEU A 201 -9.70 -0.62 12.12
CA LEU A 201 -10.69 -0.83 11.05
C LEU A 201 -12.12 -0.70 11.60
N ASP A 202 -12.40 -1.33 12.75
CA ASP A 202 -13.72 -1.29 13.41
C ASP A 202 -14.06 0.10 13.97
N GLU A 203 -13.05 0.85 14.43
CA GLU A 203 -13.22 2.25 14.86
C GLU A 203 -13.60 3.15 13.69
N LEU A 204 -12.95 2.99 12.53
CA LEU A 204 -13.10 3.86 11.37
C LEU A 204 -14.31 3.53 10.49
N LEU A 205 -14.77 2.28 10.47
CA LEU A 205 -15.78 1.82 9.51
C LEU A 205 -17.04 1.29 10.23
N THR A 206 -18.15 1.18 9.48
CA THR A 206 -19.32 0.44 10.00
C THR A 206 -18.99 -1.06 10.06
N PRO A 207 -19.70 -1.85 10.90
CA PRO A 207 -19.47 -3.30 10.99
C PRO A 207 -19.56 -4.01 9.63
N GLU A 208 -20.48 -3.59 8.76
CA GLU A 208 -20.62 -4.16 7.41
C GLU A 208 -19.43 -3.82 6.52
N GLN A 209 -18.97 -2.57 6.55
CA GLN A 209 -17.80 -2.12 5.79
C GLN A 209 -16.51 -2.80 6.28
N ALA A 210 -16.32 -2.87 7.60
CA ALA A 210 -15.18 -3.53 8.22
C ALA A 210 -15.13 -5.02 7.85
N LYS A 211 -16.26 -5.72 7.90
CA LYS A 211 -16.37 -7.12 7.45
C LYS A 211 -15.94 -7.31 5.99
N GLU A 212 -16.36 -6.42 5.08
CA GLU A 212 -16.03 -6.52 3.66
C GLU A 212 -14.54 -6.27 3.37
N LEU A 213 -13.87 -5.45 4.19
CA LEU A 213 -12.47 -5.06 3.99
C LEU A 213 -11.46 -5.74 4.93
N SER A 214 -11.92 -6.54 5.90
CA SER A 214 -11.06 -7.18 6.91
C SER A 214 -9.93 -8.05 6.32
N TRP A 215 -10.14 -8.64 5.13
CA TRP A 215 -9.13 -9.46 4.44
C TRP A 215 -7.91 -8.66 3.95
N MET A 216 -8.01 -7.32 3.92
CA MET A 216 -6.94 -6.39 3.53
C MET A 216 -6.13 -5.89 4.74
N VAL A 217 -6.48 -6.30 5.95
CA VAL A 217 -5.74 -5.96 7.18
C VAL A 217 -4.61 -6.97 7.39
N LYS A 218 -3.47 -6.49 7.88
CA LYS A 218 -2.35 -7.37 8.22
C LYS A 218 -2.79 -8.35 9.30
N LYS A 219 -2.61 -9.63 9.05
CA LYS A 219 -2.82 -10.67 10.08
C LYS A 219 -1.70 -10.57 11.12
N ALA A 220 -2.05 -10.77 12.40
CA ALA A 220 -1.04 -10.92 13.43
C ALA A 220 -0.17 -12.14 13.10
N ASP A 221 1.15 -12.00 13.30
CA ASP A 221 2.09 -13.09 13.07
C ASP A 221 1.69 -14.28 13.98
N GLY A 222 1.28 -15.38 13.39
CA GLY A 222 0.91 -16.61 14.12
C GLY A 222 -0.50 -17.14 13.89
N GLN A 223 -1.28 -16.58 12.96
CA GLN A 223 -2.57 -17.17 12.53
C GLN A 223 -2.57 -17.54 11.05
#